data_3c55dea2e23a5274b1980f45f80536f5
#
_entry.id   3c55dea2e23a5274b1980f45f80536f5
#
_cell.length_a   1.000
_cell.length_b   1.000
_cell.length_c   1.000
_cell.angle_alpha   90.00
_cell.angle_beta   90.00
_cell.angle_gamma   90.00
#
_symmetry.space_group_name_H-M   'P 1'
#
loop_
_entity.id
_entity.type
_entity.pdbx_description
1 polymer ?
#
loop_
_entity_poly.entity_id
_entity_poly.type
_entity_poly.pdbx_seq_one_letter_code
_entity_poly.pdbx_strand_id
1 'polypeptide(L)'
;MTYEELLKEADSLGLIVKEKPLQGTDGRILNRRIAIRKDIPTQTEKSCVLAEELGHHYTSSGDILNQNIVANRKQEFRARIYGYNLLIGLRGIIQAYEAGCRNLYEMAEYLEVTEEYLKEALECYRKKHGIFATLDNYAIYFEPTLGVMKLQN
;
A
#
# COMPACT_ATOMS: atom_id res chain seq x y z
N MET A 1 5.10 -6.29 -6.12
CA MET A 1 5.44 -7.39 -5.17
C MET A 1 4.29 -8.39 -5.14
N THR A 2 4.59 -9.65 -5.36
CA THR A 2 3.56 -10.70 -5.35
C THR A 2 3.10 -11.01 -3.92
N TYR A 3 1.98 -11.71 -3.81
CA TYR A 3 1.49 -12.18 -2.52
C TYR A 3 2.52 -13.08 -1.82
N GLU A 4 3.17 -13.95 -2.59
CA GLU A 4 4.20 -14.85 -2.05
C GLU A 4 5.40 -14.06 -1.50
N GLU A 5 5.82 -13.03 -2.21
CA GLU A 5 6.90 -12.15 -1.75
C GLU A 5 6.51 -11.40 -0.47
N LEU A 6 5.25 -10.96 -0.38
CA LEU A 6 4.74 -10.33 0.83
C LEU A 6 4.68 -11.29 2.01
N LEU A 7 4.34 -12.55 1.78
CA LEU A 7 4.37 -13.56 2.82
C LEU A 7 5.78 -13.76 3.36
N LYS A 8 6.79 -13.72 2.49
CA LYS A 8 8.19 -13.78 2.90
C LYS A 8 8.60 -12.56 3.70
N GLU A 9 8.13 -11.38 3.29
CA GLU A 9 8.37 -10.14 4.04
C GLU A 9 7.78 -10.22 5.45
N ALA A 10 6.54 -10.69 5.56
CA ALA A 10 5.90 -10.89 6.86
C ALA A 10 6.67 -11.87 7.74
N ASP A 11 7.13 -12.97 7.15
CA ASP A 11 7.92 -13.97 7.87
C ASP A 11 9.23 -13.37 8.40
N SER A 12 9.88 -12.53 7.59
CA SER A 12 11.12 -11.85 8.01
C SER A 12 10.90 -10.90 9.19
N LEU A 13 9.67 -10.39 9.35
CA LEU A 13 9.28 -9.54 10.47
C LEU A 13 8.81 -10.35 11.70
N GLY A 14 8.86 -11.67 11.63
CA GLY A 14 8.43 -12.55 12.71
C GLY A 14 6.92 -12.68 12.81
N LEU A 15 6.19 -12.39 11.74
CA LEU A 15 4.73 -12.47 11.71
C LEU A 15 4.27 -13.81 11.13
N ILE A 16 3.18 -14.32 11.68
CA ILE A 16 2.55 -15.55 11.20
C ILE A 16 1.29 -15.16 10.43
N VAL A 17 1.26 -15.46 9.13
CA VAL A 17 0.11 -15.15 8.27
C VAL A 17 -0.60 -16.44 7.93
N LYS A 18 -1.93 -16.47 8.16
CA LYS A 18 -2.78 -17.60 7.79
C LYS A 18 -4.05 -17.12 7.11
N GLU A 19 -4.49 -17.90 6.13
CA GLU A 19 -5.79 -17.67 5.49
C GLU A 19 -6.85 -18.40 6.29
N LYS A 20 -7.92 -17.67 6.62
CA LYS A 20 -9.00 -18.18 7.48
C LYS A 20 -10.36 -17.72 6.97
N PRO A 21 -11.44 -18.44 7.31
CA PRO A 21 -12.80 -18.02 6.95
C PRO A 21 -13.24 -16.85 7.85
N LEU A 22 -12.84 -15.64 7.48
CA LEU A 22 -13.22 -14.43 8.21
C LEU A 22 -14.58 -13.94 7.74
N GLN A 23 -15.34 -13.34 8.66
CA GLN A 23 -16.62 -12.69 8.37
C GLN A 23 -16.53 -11.22 8.76
N GLY A 24 -17.07 -10.35 7.88
CA GLY A 24 -17.15 -8.92 8.13
C GLY A 24 -15.85 -8.16 7.95
N THR A 25 -14.75 -8.83 7.62
CA THR A 25 -13.46 -8.19 7.35
C THR A 25 -12.62 -9.06 6.41
N ASP A 26 -11.76 -8.44 5.63
CA ASP A 26 -10.86 -9.15 4.74
C ASP A 26 -9.55 -9.54 5.41
N GLY A 27 -9.15 -8.81 6.43
CA GLY A 27 -7.93 -9.09 7.19
C GLY A 27 -8.05 -8.68 8.64
N ARG A 28 -7.22 -9.27 9.47
CA ARG A 28 -7.17 -8.97 10.89
C ARG A 28 -5.77 -9.22 11.42
N ILE A 29 -5.31 -8.34 12.29
CA ILE A 29 -4.04 -8.53 12.96
C ILE A 29 -4.26 -8.54 14.48
N LEU A 30 -3.63 -9.51 15.16
CA LEU A 30 -3.60 -9.59 16.60
C LEU A 30 -2.21 -10.06 17.03
N ASN A 31 -1.50 -9.19 17.75
CA ASN A 31 -0.10 -9.43 18.13
C ASN A 31 0.76 -9.72 16.90
N ARG A 32 1.36 -10.91 16.80
CA ARG A 32 2.21 -11.32 15.68
C ARG A 32 1.50 -12.23 14.70
N ARG A 33 0.17 -12.24 14.72
CA ARG A 33 -0.64 -13.11 13.87
C ARG A 33 -1.52 -12.27 12.96
N ILE A 34 -1.45 -12.56 11.66
CA ILE A 34 -2.31 -11.94 10.66
C ILE A 34 -3.19 -13.02 10.05
N ALA A 35 -4.49 -12.75 9.99
CA ALA A 35 -5.44 -13.59 9.28
C ALA A 35 -5.90 -12.87 8.03
N ILE A 36 -5.89 -13.56 6.89
CA ILE A 36 -6.40 -13.07 5.62
C ILE A 36 -7.62 -13.91 5.27
N ARG A 37 -8.69 -13.27 4.79
CA ARG A 37 -9.91 -13.99 4.41
C ARG A 37 -9.60 -14.98 3.27
N LYS A 38 -9.92 -16.23 3.52
CA LYS A 38 -9.53 -17.34 2.64
C LYS A 38 -10.16 -17.25 1.25
N ASP A 39 -11.41 -16.78 1.16
CA ASP A 39 -12.17 -16.78 -0.09
C ASP A 39 -12.06 -15.47 -0.88
N ILE A 40 -11.06 -14.65 -0.61
CA ILE A 40 -10.74 -13.49 -1.47
C ILE A 40 -10.38 -14.05 -2.86
N PRO A 41 -11.04 -13.55 -3.93
CA PRO A 41 -10.95 -14.19 -5.24
C PRO A 41 -9.58 -14.26 -5.89
N THR A 42 -8.73 -13.23 -5.70
CA THR A 42 -7.46 -13.14 -6.41
C THR A 42 -6.28 -12.95 -5.47
N GLN A 43 -5.11 -13.39 -5.92
CA GLN A 43 -3.85 -13.18 -5.18
C GLN A 43 -3.52 -11.70 -5.08
N THR A 44 -3.82 -10.93 -6.10
CA THR A 44 -3.61 -9.47 -6.13
C THR A 44 -4.42 -8.79 -5.01
N GLU A 45 -5.68 -9.16 -4.85
CA GLU A 45 -6.51 -8.64 -3.76
C GLU A 45 -5.95 -9.04 -2.39
N LYS A 46 -5.51 -10.29 -2.24
CA LYS A 46 -4.90 -10.75 -1.00
C LYS A 46 -3.63 -9.97 -0.66
N SER A 47 -2.82 -9.63 -1.68
CA SER A 47 -1.62 -8.80 -1.50
C SER A 47 -1.97 -7.44 -0.90
N CYS A 48 -3.01 -6.80 -1.43
CA CYS A 48 -3.45 -5.49 -0.94
C CYS A 48 -3.91 -5.57 0.51
N VAL A 49 -4.66 -6.61 0.87
CA VAL A 49 -5.11 -6.82 2.25
C VAL A 49 -3.92 -7.06 3.18
N LEU A 50 -2.98 -7.91 2.78
CA LEU A 50 -1.81 -8.20 3.58
C LEU A 50 -0.95 -6.95 3.79
N ALA A 51 -0.75 -6.15 2.74
CA ALA A 51 0.00 -4.91 2.85
C ALA A 51 -0.63 -3.95 3.87
N GLU A 52 -1.96 -3.87 3.90
CA GLU A 52 -2.68 -3.06 4.88
C GLU A 52 -2.42 -3.56 6.32
N GLU A 53 -2.49 -4.86 6.52
CA GLU A 53 -2.24 -5.45 7.85
C GLU A 53 -0.78 -5.27 8.28
N LEU A 54 0.17 -5.33 7.34
CA LEU A 54 1.57 -5.02 7.64
C LEU A 54 1.73 -3.56 8.03
N GLY A 55 0.98 -2.66 7.41
CA GLY A 55 0.94 -1.25 7.80
C GLY A 55 0.44 -1.06 9.22
N HIS A 56 -0.62 -1.77 9.60
CA HIS A 56 -1.14 -1.74 10.97
C HIS A 56 -0.10 -2.28 11.96
N HIS A 57 0.59 -3.36 11.62
CA HIS A 57 1.66 -3.88 12.46
C HIS A 57 2.77 -2.83 12.67
N TYR A 58 3.20 -2.19 11.60
CA TYR A 58 4.28 -1.20 11.65
C TYR A 58 3.94 -0.01 12.53
N THR A 59 2.69 0.42 12.54
CA THR A 59 2.24 1.62 13.26
C THR A 59 1.69 1.35 14.65
N SER A 60 1.40 0.09 15.02
CA SER A 60 0.78 -0.24 16.31
C SER A 60 1.80 -0.52 17.40
N SER A 61 2.77 0.39 17.57
CA SER A 61 3.75 0.29 18.65
C SER A 61 3.26 1.07 19.86
N GLY A 62 2.37 0.47 20.66
CA GLY A 62 1.89 1.10 21.88
C GLY A 62 0.42 0.87 22.15
N ASP A 63 -0.06 1.45 23.25
CA ASP A 63 -1.45 1.30 23.68
C ASP A 63 -2.37 2.20 22.83
N ILE A 64 -3.08 1.58 21.90
CA ILE A 64 -3.99 2.27 20.99
C ILE A 64 -5.26 2.73 21.72
N LEU A 65 -5.59 2.12 22.86
CA LEU A 65 -6.86 2.35 23.54
C LEU A 65 -7.01 3.75 24.13
N ASN A 66 -5.91 4.47 24.37
CA ASN A 66 -5.92 5.79 24.98
C ASN A 66 -5.64 6.93 24.04
N GLN A 67 -5.61 6.67 22.72
CA GLN A 67 -5.33 7.72 21.74
C GLN A 67 -6.60 8.51 21.40
N ASN A 68 -6.45 9.83 21.30
CA ASN A 68 -7.55 10.66 20.86
C ASN A 68 -7.82 10.46 19.35
N ILE A 69 -8.94 11.00 18.86
CA ILE A 69 -9.38 10.82 17.46
C ILE A 69 -8.31 11.31 16.47
N VAL A 70 -7.63 12.41 16.79
CA VAL A 70 -6.60 12.98 15.91
C VAL A 70 -5.38 12.05 15.81
N ALA A 71 -4.93 11.50 16.94
CA ALA A 71 -3.81 10.55 16.97
C ALA A 71 -4.16 9.27 16.21
N ASN A 72 -5.41 8.78 16.35
CA ASN A 72 -5.87 7.60 15.63
C ASN A 72 -5.89 7.82 14.12
N ARG A 73 -6.33 9.00 13.67
CA ARG A 73 -6.33 9.35 12.24
C ARG A 73 -4.91 9.41 11.67
N LYS A 74 -3.97 9.98 12.41
CA LYS A 74 -2.56 10.04 12.00
C LYS A 74 -1.95 8.66 11.92
N GLN A 75 -2.26 7.80 12.88
CA GLN A 75 -1.78 6.43 12.91
C GLN A 75 -2.35 5.63 11.72
N GLU A 76 -3.64 5.78 11.45
CA GLU A 76 -4.29 5.11 10.32
C GLU A 76 -3.68 5.58 8.99
N PHE A 77 -3.44 6.88 8.84
CA PHE A 77 -2.80 7.42 7.64
C PHE A 77 -1.39 6.84 7.45
N ARG A 78 -0.61 6.75 8.52
CA ARG A 78 0.74 6.17 8.45
C ARG A 78 0.70 4.68 8.11
N ALA A 79 -0.30 3.96 8.63
CA ALA A 79 -0.47 2.55 8.31
C ALA A 79 -0.76 2.36 6.82
N ARG A 80 -1.65 3.17 6.27
CA ARG A 80 -1.99 3.13 4.84
C ARG A 80 -0.80 3.48 3.97
N ILE A 81 -0.08 4.56 4.30
CA ILE A 81 1.12 4.97 3.55
C ILE A 81 2.16 3.85 3.56
N TYR A 82 2.36 3.19 4.70
CA TYR A 82 3.29 2.07 4.76
C TYR A 82 2.91 0.97 3.77
N GLY A 83 1.64 0.56 3.75
CA GLY A 83 1.14 -0.46 2.83
C GLY A 83 1.29 -0.05 1.36
N TYR A 84 0.92 1.20 1.04
CA TYR A 84 1.06 1.71 -0.32
C TYR A 84 2.52 1.79 -0.75
N ASN A 85 3.41 2.22 0.13
CA ASN A 85 4.84 2.28 -0.18
C ASN A 85 5.44 0.90 -0.37
N LEU A 86 4.93 -0.10 0.33
CA LEU A 86 5.39 -1.47 0.19
C LEU A 86 5.10 -2.04 -1.20
N LEU A 87 3.91 -1.75 -1.74
CA LEU A 87 3.47 -2.31 -3.02
C LEU A 87 3.68 -1.35 -4.20
N ILE A 88 3.70 -0.06 -3.98
CA ILE A 88 3.75 0.95 -5.04
C ILE A 88 4.95 1.87 -4.84
N GLY A 89 4.85 2.81 -3.92
CA GLY A 89 5.87 3.83 -3.70
C GLY A 89 6.04 4.77 -4.88
N LEU A 90 6.72 5.88 -4.68
CA LEU A 90 7.05 6.80 -5.77
C LEU A 90 7.92 6.11 -6.82
N ARG A 91 8.83 5.25 -6.38
CA ARG A 91 9.68 4.48 -7.30
C ARG A 91 8.88 3.53 -8.17
N GLY A 92 7.86 2.88 -7.62
CA GLY A 92 6.98 2.01 -8.40
C GLY A 92 6.24 2.77 -9.48
N ILE A 93 5.76 3.98 -9.17
CA ILE A 93 5.10 4.84 -10.16
C ILE A 93 6.08 5.19 -11.31
N ILE A 94 7.30 5.54 -10.98
CA ILE A 94 8.34 5.85 -11.98
C ILE A 94 8.63 4.62 -12.83
N GLN A 95 8.79 3.46 -12.21
CA GLN A 95 9.07 2.22 -12.93
C GLN A 95 7.93 1.84 -13.88
N ALA A 96 6.69 2.03 -13.47
CA ALA A 96 5.53 1.78 -14.32
C ALA A 96 5.53 2.73 -15.53
N TYR A 97 5.86 4.00 -15.30
CA TYR A 97 6.01 4.97 -16.38
C TYR A 97 7.10 4.55 -17.37
N GLU A 98 8.28 4.18 -16.86
CA GLU A 98 9.39 3.72 -17.69
C GLU A 98 9.06 2.45 -18.47
N ALA A 99 8.22 1.59 -17.91
CA ALA A 99 7.76 0.38 -18.57
C ALA A 99 6.72 0.64 -19.67
N GLY A 100 6.28 1.89 -19.82
CA GLY A 100 5.36 2.27 -20.88
C GLY A 100 3.89 2.19 -20.50
N CYS A 101 3.56 2.10 -19.21
CA CYS A 101 2.16 2.09 -18.77
C CYS A 101 1.48 3.42 -19.14
N ARG A 102 0.33 3.35 -19.80
CA ARG A 102 -0.36 4.52 -20.36
C ARG A 102 -1.56 4.96 -19.55
N ASN A 103 -2.03 4.14 -18.62
CA ASN A 103 -3.21 4.42 -17.82
C ASN A 103 -3.14 3.69 -16.48
N LEU A 104 -4.10 3.96 -15.60
CA LEU A 104 -4.13 3.35 -14.27
C LEU A 104 -4.32 1.82 -14.32
N TYR A 105 -5.07 1.34 -15.29
CA TYR A 105 -5.26 -0.11 -15.45
C TYR A 105 -3.92 -0.80 -15.72
N GLU A 106 -3.17 -0.31 -16.70
CA GLU A 106 -1.87 -0.89 -17.04
C GLU A 106 -0.87 -0.76 -15.90
N MET A 107 -0.91 0.36 -15.18
CA MET A 107 -0.04 0.59 -14.02
C MET A 107 -0.37 -0.39 -12.89
N ALA A 108 -1.66 -0.60 -12.59
CA ALA A 108 -2.08 -1.54 -11.56
C ALA A 108 -1.63 -2.97 -11.90
N GLU A 109 -1.78 -3.37 -13.17
CA GLU A 109 -1.30 -4.66 -13.66
C GLU A 109 0.21 -4.80 -13.45
N TYR A 110 0.97 -3.79 -13.84
CA TYR A 110 2.43 -3.79 -13.71
C TYR A 110 2.86 -3.89 -12.25
N LEU A 111 2.18 -3.17 -11.37
CA LEU A 111 2.50 -3.13 -9.93
C LEU A 111 1.89 -4.28 -9.14
N GLU A 112 1.09 -5.11 -9.79
CA GLU A 112 0.42 -6.25 -9.15
C GLU A 112 -0.48 -5.85 -7.99
N VAL A 113 -1.21 -4.76 -8.18
CA VAL A 113 -2.23 -4.27 -7.24
C VAL A 113 -3.55 -4.13 -7.97
N THR A 114 -4.65 -3.97 -7.21
CA THR A 114 -5.93 -3.66 -7.83
C THR A 114 -5.94 -2.20 -8.26
N GLU A 115 -6.74 -1.88 -9.27
CA GLU A 115 -6.89 -0.50 -9.73
C GLU A 115 -7.45 0.39 -8.61
N GLU A 116 -8.38 -0.14 -7.81
CA GLU A 116 -8.93 0.56 -6.65
C GLU A 116 -7.85 0.89 -5.62
N TYR A 117 -7.00 -0.09 -5.30
CA TYR A 117 -5.88 0.10 -4.36
C TYR A 117 -4.92 1.19 -4.87
N LEU A 118 -4.62 1.17 -6.17
CA LEU A 118 -3.77 2.19 -6.78
C LEU A 118 -4.39 3.58 -6.67
N LYS A 119 -5.68 3.72 -6.94
CA LYS A 119 -6.38 5.01 -6.82
C LYS A 119 -6.34 5.53 -5.39
N GLU A 120 -6.56 4.67 -4.41
CA GLU A 120 -6.48 5.04 -2.99
C GLU A 120 -5.07 5.49 -2.62
N ALA A 121 -4.05 4.77 -3.10
CA ALA A 121 -2.66 5.12 -2.86
C ALA A 121 -2.32 6.50 -3.44
N LEU A 122 -2.74 6.77 -4.66
CA LEU A 122 -2.50 8.06 -5.31
C LEU A 122 -3.16 9.21 -4.55
N GLU A 123 -4.35 9.00 -4.04
CA GLU A 123 -5.05 9.99 -3.21
C GLU A 123 -4.29 10.25 -1.91
N CYS A 124 -3.76 9.21 -1.27
CA CYS A 124 -2.93 9.37 -0.08
C CYS A 124 -1.63 10.10 -0.38
N TYR A 125 -1.00 9.81 -1.51
CA TYR A 125 0.22 10.51 -1.92
C TYR A 125 -0.08 11.99 -2.22
N ARG A 126 -1.21 12.27 -2.83
CA ARG A 126 -1.64 13.66 -3.06
C ARG A 126 -1.80 14.41 -1.74
N LYS A 127 -2.43 13.79 -0.74
CA LYS A 127 -2.58 14.40 0.59
C LYS A 127 -1.24 14.63 1.26
N LYS A 128 -0.30 13.70 1.09
CA LYS A 128 1.02 13.79 1.72
C LYS A 128 1.94 14.79 1.02
N HIS A 129 1.96 14.79 -0.30
CA HIS A 129 2.95 15.55 -1.09
C HIS A 129 2.39 16.81 -1.75
N GLY A 130 1.08 16.94 -1.85
CA GLY A 130 0.44 18.06 -2.54
C GLY A 130 0.41 17.84 -4.05
N ILE A 131 0.71 18.88 -4.81
CA ILE A 131 0.60 18.86 -6.28
C ILE A 131 1.59 17.88 -6.90
N PHE A 132 2.83 17.86 -6.40
CA PHE A 132 3.85 16.99 -6.96
C PHE A 132 4.89 16.57 -5.91
N ALA A 133 5.64 15.52 -6.24
CA ALA A 133 6.81 15.08 -5.49
C ALA A 133 7.93 14.78 -6.48
N THR A 134 9.18 14.85 -6.00
CA THR A 134 10.34 14.52 -6.83
C THR A 134 11.06 13.31 -6.22
N LEU A 135 11.59 12.47 -7.10
CA LEU A 135 12.45 11.36 -6.72
C LEU A 135 13.47 11.18 -7.84
N ASP A 136 14.76 11.19 -7.47
CA ASP A 136 15.86 11.17 -8.42
C ASP A 136 15.67 12.31 -9.45
N ASN A 137 15.70 12.01 -10.75
CA ASN A 137 15.51 13.01 -11.80
C ASN A 137 14.09 12.97 -12.39
N TYR A 138 13.09 12.63 -11.56
CA TYR A 138 11.69 12.58 -11.96
C TYR A 138 10.85 13.48 -11.07
N ALA A 139 9.80 14.06 -11.65
CA ALA A 139 8.71 14.69 -10.94
C ALA A 139 7.44 13.88 -11.16
N ILE A 140 6.71 13.61 -10.10
CA ILE A 140 5.44 12.91 -10.15
C ILE A 140 4.36 13.91 -9.74
N TYR A 141 3.43 14.18 -10.64
CA TYR A 141 2.31 15.09 -10.39
C TYR A 141 1.08 14.29 -9.97
N PHE A 142 0.41 14.75 -8.92
CA PHE A 142 -0.82 14.14 -8.41
C PHE A 142 -2.06 14.96 -8.76
N GLU A 143 -1.86 16.20 -9.19
CA GLU A 143 -2.94 17.12 -9.58
C GLU A 143 -2.57 17.83 -10.89
N PRO A 144 -3.55 18.03 -11.79
CA PRO A 144 -4.97 17.63 -11.70
C PRO A 144 -5.18 16.13 -11.90
N THR A 145 -4.24 15.42 -12.51
CA THR A 145 -4.23 13.97 -12.68
C THR A 145 -2.79 13.47 -12.54
N LEU A 146 -2.63 12.16 -12.42
CA LEU A 146 -1.30 11.56 -12.33
C LEU A 146 -0.50 11.86 -13.60
N GLY A 147 0.72 12.36 -13.41
CA GLY A 147 1.68 12.55 -14.48
C GLY A 147 3.09 12.30 -13.97
N VAL A 148 3.96 11.83 -14.84
CA VAL A 148 5.37 11.61 -14.55
C VAL A 148 6.20 12.33 -15.59
N MET A 149 7.16 13.12 -15.12
CA MET A 149 8.04 13.90 -15.99
C MET A 149 9.49 13.63 -15.62
N LYS A 150 10.30 13.30 -16.60
CA LYS A 150 11.74 13.20 -16.41
C LYS A 150 12.34 14.61 -16.45
N LEU A 151 13.03 14.97 -15.38
CA LEU A 151 13.68 16.29 -15.29
C LEU A 151 14.97 16.28 -16.11
N GLN A 152 15.24 17.40 -16.79
CA GLN A 152 16.49 17.55 -17.52
C GLN A 152 17.57 18.08 -16.59
N ASN A 153 18.76 17.58 -16.75
CA ASN A 153 19.92 18.08 -16.01
C ASN A 153 20.44 19.39 -16.59
#